data_4de450b7ba16795a2a39a65c43c7bb49
#
_entry.id   4de450b7ba16795a2a39a65c43c7bb49
#
_cell.length_a   1.000
_cell.length_b   1.000
_cell.length_c   1.000
_cell.angle_alpha   90.00
_cell.angle_beta   90.00
_cell.angle_gamma   90.00
#
_symmetry.space_group_name_H-M   'P 1'
#
loop_
_entity.id
_entity.type
_entity.pdbx_description
1 polymer ?
#
loop_
_entity_poly.entity_id
_entity_poly.type
_entity_poly.pdbx_seq_one_letter_code
_entity_poly.pdbx_strand_id
1 'polypeptide(L)'
;MCKTAVMPGSGLWRTKSVEQSIADTDEPETKLRRDLTWWDLTVFGVSVVIGAGIFTVTASTAANVTGPAISLSFIMAAIGCGLAAMCYAEFASTIPVAGSAYTFSYATFGEFAAWILGWDLILEFSVGAATVAKGWSSYLSTVFGLSSGTVHLGSLKIDWGALLIVSVLTVLLAVGTKLSSRVSLVITTVKVLVVLLVIIVGAFFIKAANYTPFVPPAEAGSSSRTGLDQSLFSFIAGGSGSQYGWFGVLAGASIVFFAFIGFDVVATTAEETRNPQKDVPRGIIASLVIVTVLYVAVTVVLSGMVKYSDLRAADSHPNLSTAFHLNGVDWAAKVIAIGALAGLTTVVMVLMLGQIRVIFAMCRDGLLPRELARTGSHGTPIRITLIVGFLVAIAASLTPIEGLEEIVNVGTLFAFVLVSAGVIVLRRSRPDLPRSFRTPGVPWLPVVAILACGWLMLNLAVRTWMFALAWMVIGVIVYFAYSRRHSVLGLRVAVEK
;
A
#
# COMPACT_ATOMS: atom_id res chain seq x y z
N MET A 1 -43.05 -18.03 -3.92
CA MET A 1 -42.46 -17.02 -3.01
C MET A 1 -41.62 -16.08 -3.85
N CYS A 2 -42.10 -14.88 -4.02
CA CYS A 2 -41.53 -13.87 -4.92
C CYS A 2 -40.19 -13.40 -4.35
N LYS A 3 -39.07 -13.72 -5.02
CA LYS A 3 -37.76 -13.08 -4.73
C LYS A 3 -37.94 -11.62 -5.12
N THR A 4 -38.00 -10.73 -4.14
CA THR A 4 -37.84 -9.29 -4.35
C THR A 4 -36.39 -9.08 -4.84
N ALA A 5 -36.25 -9.09 -6.17
CA ALA A 5 -35.07 -8.58 -6.82
C ALA A 5 -34.94 -7.11 -6.38
N VAL A 6 -33.92 -6.78 -5.60
CA VAL A 6 -33.55 -5.40 -5.33
C VAL A 6 -33.25 -4.79 -6.70
N MET A 7 -34.17 -3.91 -7.17
CA MET A 7 -33.97 -3.21 -8.44
C MET A 7 -32.63 -2.44 -8.37
N PRO A 8 -31.76 -2.56 -9.36
CA PRO A 8 -30.56 -1.75 -9.42
C PRO A 8 -30.96 -0.28 -9.43
N GLY A 9 -30.50 0.49 -8.46
CA GLY A 9 -30.83 1.90 -8.30
C GLY A 9 -30.60 2.68 -9.60
N SER A 10 -31.57 3.45 -10.03
CA SER A 10 -31.43 4.31 -11.20
C SER A 10 -30.51 5.49 -10.84
N GLY A 11 -29.35 5.63 -11.51
CA GLY A 11 -28.50 6.79 -11.31
C GLY A 11 -27.05 6.46 -10.92
N LEU A 12 -26.42 7.31 -10.10
CA LEU A 12 -25.01 7.22 -9.66
C LEU A 12 -24.71 6.01 -8.74
N TRP A 13 -25.73 5.46 -8.08
CA TRP A 13 -25.64 4.42 -7.05
C TRP A 13 -26.07 3.04 -7.57
N ARG A 14 -25.87 2.77 -8.86
CA ARG A 14 -26.12 1.44 -9.44
C ARG A 14 -25.14 0.42 -8.83
N THR A 15 -25.68 -0.65 -8.24
CA THR A 15 -24.89 -1.71 -7.61
C THR A 15 -24.83 -2.95 -8.51
N LYS A 16 -23.68 -3.60 -8.55
CA LYS A 16 -23.50 -4.94 -9.13
C LYS A 16 -23.80 -5.96 -8.03
N SER A 17 -24.69 -6.93 -8.27
CA SER A 17 -25.01 -7.91 -7.22
C SER A 17 -23.78 -8.79 -6.88
N VAL A 18 -23.73 -9.26 -5.62
CA VAL A 18 -22.65 -10.15 -5.18
C VAL A 18 -22.66 -11.45 -5.99
N GLU A 19 -23.85 -11.99 -6.24
CA GLU A 19 -24.06 -13.20 -7.04
C GLU A 19 -23.56 -13.02 -8.47
N GLN A 20 -23.85 -11.89 -9.08
CA GLN A 20 -23.36 -11.55 -10.42
C GLN A 20 -21.83 -11.38 -10.45
N SER A 21 -21.25 -10.76 -9.41
CA SER A 21 -19.80 -10.61 -9.31
C SER A 21 -19.09 -11.96 -9.21
N ILE A 22 -19.67 -12.92 -8.46
CA ILE A 22 -19.16 -14.30 -8.35
C ILE A 22 -19.37 -15.08 -9.65
N ALA A 23 -20.54 -14.93 -10.29
CA ALA A 23 -20.82 -15.63 -11.56
C ALA A 23 -19.86 -15.22 -12.69
N ASP A 24 -19.51 -13.94 -12.75
CA ASP A 24 -18.55 -13.42 -13.75
C ASP A 24 -17.13 -14.05 -13.61
N THR A 25 -16.80 -14.68 -12.44
CA THR A 25 -15.50 -15.37 -12.23
C THR A 25 -15.49 -16.83 -12.71
N ASP A 26 -16.66 -17.42 -12.93
CA ASP A 26 -16.79 -18.82 -13.34
C ASP A 26 -16.89 -18.99 -14.88
N GLU A 27 -16.75 -17.90 -15.65
CA GLU A 27 -16.70 -17.97 -17.12
C GLU A 27 -15.51 -18.85 -17.59
N PRO A 28 -15.76 -19.82 -18.50
CA PRO A 28 -14.74 -20.85 -18.86
C PRO A 28 -13.40 -20.30 -19.38
N GLU A 29 -13.43 -19.12 -20.04
CA GLU A 29 -12.24 -18.52 -20.65
C GLU A 29 -11.40 -17.67 -19.67
N THR A 30 -11.93 -17.39 -18.46
CA THR A 30 -11.27 -16.51 -17.47
C THR A 30 -11.02 -17.20 -16.13
N LYS A 31 -11.35 -18.49 -16.00
CA LYS A 31 -11.25 -19.24 -14.74
C LYS A 31 -9.81 -19.46 -14.32
N LEU A 32 -9.46 -18.94 -13.11
CA LEU A 32 -8.14 -19.13 -12.51
C LEU A 32 -8.06 -20.48 -11.78
N ARG A 33 -6.85 -21.02 -11.68
CA ARG A 33 -6.59 -22.28 -10.99
C ARG A 33 -6.59 -22.05 -9.47
N ARG A 34 -7.38 -22.81 -8.73
CA ARG A 34 -7.56 -22.70 -7.27
C ARG A 34 -6.58 -23.62 -6.53
N ASP A 35 -5.34 -23.18 -6.34
CA ASP A 35 -4.28 -23.99 -5.73
C ASP A 35 -3.79 -23.43 -4.37
N LEU A 36 -4.04 -22.15 -4.08
CA LEU A 36 -3.48 -21.47 -2.91
C LEU A 36 -4.18 -21.89 -1.61
N THR A 37 -3.36 -22.17 -0.58
CA THR A 37 -3.79 -22.44 0.80
C THR A 37 -3.64 -21.16 1.66
N TRP A 38 -4.21 -21.19 2.89
CA TRP A 38 -4.05 -20.07 3.83
C TRP A 38 -2.58 -19.76 4.15
N TRP A 39 -1.71 -20.76 4.12
CA TRP A 39 -0.27 -20.59 4.38
C TRP A 39 0.42 -19.89 3.19
N ASP A 40 0.08 -20.27 1.96
CA ASP A 40 0.58 -19.60 0.75
C ASP A 40 0.15 -18.13 0.76
N LEU A 41 -1.08 -17.83 1.18
CA LEU A 41 -1.58 -16.47 1.33
C LEU A 41 -0.85 -15.69 2.42
N THR A 42 -0.52 -16.35 3.55
CA THR A 42 0.27 -15.74 4.62
C THR A 42 1.67 -15.37 4.12
N VAL A 43 2.36 -16.31 3.45
CA VAL A 43 3.68 -16.08 2.87
C VAL A 43 3.62 -14.98 1.82
N PHE A 44 2.59 -14.97 0.97
CA PHE A 44 2.38 -13.93 -0.02
C PHE A 44 2.17 -12.56 0.63
N GLY A 45 1.30 -12.47 1.65
CA GLY A 45 1.08 -11.25 2.40
C GLY A 45 2.36 -10.72 3.06
N VAL A 46 3.12 -11.57 3.75
CA VAL A 46 4.42 -11.22 4.33
C VAL A 46 5.37 -10.75 3.23
N SER A 47 5.38 -11.39 2.06
CA SER A 47 6.22 -11.00 0.93
C SER A 47 5.91 -9.61 0.40
N VAL A 48 4.63 -9.26 0.30
CA VAL A 48 4.22 -7.96 -0.25
C VAL A 48 4.47 -6.86 0.77
N VAL A 49 4.13 -7.09 2.04
CA VAL A 49 4.23 -6.09 3.10
C VAL A 49 5.70 -5.81 3.47
N ILE A 50 6.58 -6.83 3.55
CA ILE A 50 8.02 -6.60 3.77
C ILE A 50 8.64 -5.95 2.52
N GLY A 51 8.68 -4.63 2.52
CA GLY A 51 9.12 -3.80 1.40
C GLY A 51 9.83 -2.52 1.84
N ALA A 52 9.67 -1.44 1.06
CA ALA A 52 10.33 -0.16 1.30
C ALA A 52 10.01 0.43 2.69
N GLY A 53 8.83 0.17 3.22
CA GLY A 53 8.45 0.67 4.54
C GLY A 53 9.46 0.33 5.62
N ILE A 54 9.81 -0.94 5.76
CA ILE A 54 10.78 -1.36 6.79
C ILE A 54 12.21 -1.05 6.38
N PHE A 55 12.59 -1.28 5.12
CA PHE A 55 13.98 -1.13 4.68
C PHE A 55 14.40 0.34 4.53
N THR A 56 13.51 1.22 4.08
CA THR A 56 13.83 2.61 3.70
C THR A 56 13.20 3.62 4.65
N VAL A 57 11.87 3.57 4.84
CA VAL A 57 11.12 4.60 5.57
C VAL A 57 11.40 4.58 7.07
N THR A 58 11.66 3.40 7.66
CA THR A 58 11.86 3.24 9.11
C THR A 58 13.02 4.08 9.64
N ALA A 59 14.22 3.94 9.05
CA ALA A 59 15.40 4.66 9.55
C ALA A 59 15.27 6.17 9.30
N SER A 60 14.75 6.57 8.14
CA SER A 60 14.50 7.97 7.80
C SER A 60 13.47 8.63 8.75
N THR A 61 12.38 7.92 9.07
CA THR A 61 11.36 8.44 10.01
C THR A 61 11.90 8.53 11.44
N ALA A 62 12.70 7.54 11.88
CA ALA A 62 13.37 7.61 13.19
C ALA A 62 14.32 8.80 13.29
N ALA A 63 15.11 9.05 12.22
CA ALA A 63 16.08 10.13 12.18
C ALA A 63 15.43 11.52 12.15
N ASN A 64 14.38 11.69 11.34
CA ASN A 64 13.88 13.02 10.96
C ASN A 64 12.52 13.40 11.60
N VAL A 65 11.78 12.45 12.19
CA VAL A 65 10.40 12.69 12.62
C VAL A 65 10.13 12.28 14.06
N THR A 66 10.46 11.02 14.45
CA THR A 66 10.00 10.46 15.72
C THR A 66 11.06 10.32 16.79
N GLY A 67 12.33 10.20 16.39
CA GLY A 67 13.38 9.73 17.29
C GLY A 67 13.16 8.27 17.71
N PRO A 68 13.62 7.87 18.91
CA PRO A 68 13.51 6.50 19.43
C PRO A 68 12.07 5.99 19.59
N ALA A 69 11.10 6.92 19.71
CA ALA A 69 9.69 6.59 19.84
C ALA A 69 9.03 6.03 18.57
N ILE A 70 9.80 5.78 17.52
CA ILE A 70 9.31 5.16 16.27
C ILE A 70 8.60 3.82 16.51
N SER A 71 9.01 3.06 17.52
CA SER A 71 8.34 1.83 17.91
C SER A 71 6.87 2.04 18.30
N LEU A 72 6.54 3.14 18.99
CA LEU A 72 5.16 3.54 19.28
C LEU A 72 4.40 3.89 18.00
N SER A 73 5.04 4.60 17.08
CA SER A 73 4.44 4.93 15.78
C SER A 73 4.07 3.67 14.99
N PHE A 74 4.94 2.65 14.98
CA PHE A 74 4.64 1.35 14.35
C PHE A 74 3.50 0.59 15.05
N ILE A 75 3.44 0.62 16.37
CA ILE A 75 2.34 0.00 17.13
C ILE A 75 1.01 0.71 16.81
N MET A 76 1.00 2.04 16.76
CA MET A 76 -0.21 2.80 16.42
C MET A 76 -0.68 2.51 14.99
N ALA A 77 0.23 2.50 14.02
CA ALA A 77 -0.07 2.15 12.63
C ALA A 77 -0.59 0.70 12.52
N ALA A 78 0.03 -0.25 13.24
CA ALA A 78 -0.39 -1.65 13.27
C ALA A 78 -1.80 -1.84 13.85
N ILE A 79 -2.18 -1.08 14.88
CA ILE A 79 -3.53 -1.09 15.43
C ILE A 79 -4.54 -0.63 14.38
N GLY A 80 -4.28 0.50 13.71
CA GLY A 80 -5.13 1.01 12.63
C GLY A 80 -5.28 0.00 11.49
N CYS A 81 -4.17 -0.59 11.03
CA CYS A 81 -4.17 -1.66 10.03
C CYS A 81 -4.93 -2.90 10.48
N GLY A 82 -4.75 -3.35 11.72
CA GLY A 82 -5.39 -4.54 12.26
C GLY A 82 -6.92 -4.41 12.31
N LEU A 83 -7.42 -3.25 12.71
CA LEU A 83 -8.85 -2.95 12.72
C LEU A 83 -9.42 -2.96 11.28
N ALA A 84 -8.75 -2.33 10.33
CA ALA A 84 -9.14 -2.32 8.92
C ALA A 84 -9.04 -3.72 8.30
N ALA A 85 -7.98 -4.48 8.61
CA ALA A 85 -7.77 -5.83 8.10
C ALA A 85 -8.88 -6.81 8.50
N MET A 86 -9.47 -6.66 9.70
CA MET A 86 -10.64 -7.45 10.12
C MET A 86 -11.87 -7.12 9.26
N CYS A 87 -12.06 -5.87 8.87
CA CYS A 87 -13.14 -5.47 7.96
C CYS A 87 -12.91 -6.02 6.54
N TYR A 88 -11.67 -5.94 6.05
CA TYR A 88 -11.26 -6.55 4.77
C TYR A 88 -11.47 -8.06 4.75
N ALA A 89 -11.12 -8.74 5.84
CA ALA A 89 -11.29 -10.19 5.99
C ALA A 89 -12.76 -10.61 5.86
N GLU A 90 -13.70 -9.83 6.41
CA GLU A 90 -15.13 -10.09 6.24
C GLU A 90 -15.57 -9.92 4.79
N PHE A 91 -15.16 -8.84 4.13
CA PHE A 91 -15.48 -8.64 2.72
C PHE A 91 -14.92 -9.74 1.84
N ALA A 92 -13.64 -10.08 1.99
CA ALA A 92 -12.98 -11.12 1.21
C ALA A 92 -13.61 -12.51 1.44
N SER A 93 -14.16 -12.78 2.63
CA SER A 93 -14.89 -14.01 2.92
C SER A 93 -16.30 -14.02 2.30
N THR A 94 -16.91 -12.85 2.12
CA THR A 94 -18.29 -12.69 1.64
C THR A 94 -18.35 -12.57 0.12
N ILE A 95 -17.38 -11.86 -0.47
CA ILE A 95 -17.26 -11.57 -1.91
C ILE A 95 -15.86 -12.02 -2.37
N PRO A 96 -15.63 -13.33 -2.57
CA PRO A 96 -14.32 -13.87 -2.91
C PRO A 96 -13.99 -13.69 -4.41
N VAL A 97 -13.89 -12.44 -4.84
CA VAL A 97 -13.63 -12.02 -6.23
C VAL A 97 -12.36 -11.18 -6.27
N ALA A 98 -11.56 -11.35 -7.32
CA ALA A 98 -10.41 -10.48 -7.58
C ALA A 98 -10.88 -9.05 -7.86
N GLY A 99 -10.10 -8.07 -7.39
CA GLY A 99 -10.44 -6.64 -7.55
C GLY A 99 -10.48 -5.89 -6.23
N SER A 100 -10.29 -6.60 -5.09
CA SER A 100 -10.15 -5.98 -3.76
C SER A 100 -11.26 -4.94 -3.46
N ALA A 101 -10.86 -3.81 -2.90
CA ALA A 101 -11.73 -2.73 -2.48
C ALA A 101 -12.61 -2.16 -3.62
N TYR A 102 -12.13 -2.14 -4.88
CA TYR A 102 -12.93 -1.70 -6.03
C TYR A 102 -14.21 -2.53 -6.19
N THR A 103 -14.07 -3.87 -6.22
CA THR A 103 -15.21 -4.79 -6.38
C THR A 103 -16.14 -4.75 -5.17
N PHE A 104 -15.58 -4.63 -3.96
CA PHE A 104 -16.36 -4.51 -2.73
C PHE A 104 -17.21 -3.24 -2.73
N SER A 105 -16.66 -2.12 -3.18
CA SER A 105 -17.39 -0.86 -3.30
C SER A 105 -18.47 -0.90 -4.38
N TYR A 106 -18.23 -1.60 -5.49
CA TYR A 106 -19.21 -1.76 -6.55
C TYR A 106 -20.47 -2.51 -6.07
N ALA A 107 -20.26 -3.55 -5.26
CA ALA A 107 -21.35 -4.34 -4.69
C ALA A 107 -22.09 -3.64 -3.53
N THR A 108 -21.42 -2.72 -2.83
CA THR A 108 -21.95 -2.14 -1.58
C THR A 108 -22.50 -0.72 -1.77
N PHE A 109 -21.73 0.15 -2.40
CA PHE A 109 -22.03 1.58 -2.54
C PHE A 109 -22.45 1.96 -3.97
N GLY A 110 -22.13 1.11 -4.94
CA GLY A 110 -22.46 1.33 -6.35
C GLY A 110 -21.32 1.92 -7.18
N GLU A 111 -21.65 2.20 -8.44
CA GLU A 111 -20.70 2.51 -9.51
C GLU A 111 -19.84 3.73 -9.23
N PHE A 112 -20.42 4.82 -8.73
CA PHE A 112 -19.66 6.03 -8.46
C PHE A 112 -18.62 5.84 -7.36
N ALA A 113 -19.00 5.15 -6.26
CA ALA A 113 -18.05 4.84 -5.19
C ALA A 113 -16.95 3.89 -5.66
N ALA A 114 -17.29 2.89 -6.47
CA ALA A 114 -16.31 2.00 -7.09
C ALA A 114 -15.37 2.77 -8.01
N TRP A 115 -15.87 3.71 -8.81
CA TRP A 115 -15.02 4.58 -9.64
C TRP A 115 -14.04 5.38 -8.81
N ILE A 116 -14.52 6.07 -7.76
CA ILE A 116 -13.68 6.88 -6.88
C ILE A 116 -12.57 6.02 -6.26
N LEU A 117 -12.91 4.83 -5.79
CA LEU A 117 -11.94 3.91 -5.20
C LEU A 117 -10.96 3.34 -6.24
N GLY A 118 -11.45 2.97 -7.43
CA GLY A 118 -10.58 2.52 -8.52
C GLY A 118 -9.62 3.62 -8.99
N TRP A 119 -10.07 4.87 -9.03
CA TRP A 119 -9.26 6.04 -9.34
C TRP A 119 -8.21 6.31 -8.27
N ASP A 120 -8.55 6.12 -7.01
CA ASP A 120 -7.66 6.19 -5.85
C ASP A 120 -6.58 5.09 -5.91
N LEU A 121 -6.96 3.85 -6.16
CA LEU A 121 -6.04 2.72 -6.31
C LEU A 121 -5.04 2.91 -7.45
N ILE A 122 -5.40 3.61 -8.53
CA ILE A 122 -4.46 3.96 -9.61
C ILE A 122 -3.36 4.87 -9.06
N LEU A 123 -3.70 5.87 -8.26
CA LEU A 123 -2.72 6.74 -7.62
C LEU A 123 -1.86 5.96 -6.62
N GLU A 124 -2.51 5.23 -5.72
CA GLU A 124 -1.87 4.44 -4.67
C GLU A 124 -0.79 3.51 -5.24
N PHE A 125 -1.14 2.68 -6.21
CA PHE A 125 -0.19 1.74 -6.81
C PHE A 125 0.90 2.43 -7.63
N SER A 126 0.58 3.51 -8.37
CA SER A 126 1.59 4.26 -9.13
C SER A 126 2.63 4.88 -8.22
N VAL A 127 2.16 5.62 -7.22
CA VAL A 127 3.04 6.33 -6.28
C VAL A 127 3.77 5.35 -5.38
N GLY A 128 3.08 4.28 -4.95
CA GLY A 128 3.69 3.19 -4.18
C GLY A 128 4.84 2.52 -4.93
N ALA A 129 4.63 2.14 -6.19
CA ALA A 129 5.68 1.58 -7.03
C ALA A 129 6.85 2.55 -7.23
N ALA A 130 6.58 3.85 -7.42
CA ALA A 130 7.59 4.87 -7.54
C ALA A 130 8.42 5.05 -6.25
N THR A 131 7.76 5.07 -5.09
CA THR A 131 8.40 5.15 -3.77
C THR A 131 9.33 3.96 -3.54
N VAL A 132 8.84 2.75 -3.82
CA VAL A 132 9.64 1.52 -3.67
C VAL A 132 10.81 1.49 -4.64
N ALA A 133 10.64 1.98 -5.88
CA ALA A 133 11.71 2.07 -6.87
C ALA A 133 12.82 3.04 -6.45
N LYS A 134 12.48 4.15 -5.79
CA LYS A 134 13.47 5.06 -5.20
C LYS A 134 14.25 4.42 -4.05
N GLY A 135 13.56 3.70 -3.17
CA GLY A 135 14.20 2.90 -2.14
C GLY A 135 15.18 1.88 -2.75
N TRP A 136 14.78 1.22 -3.83
CA TRP A 136 15.65 0.30 -4.57
C TRP A 136 16.89 1.01 -5.12
N SER A 137 16.74 2.20 -5.71
CA SER A 137 17.85 3.03 -6.21
C SER A 137 18.84 3.43 -5.10
N SER A 138 18.34 3.76 -3.91
CA SER A 138 19.18 4.06 -2.74
C SER A 138 20.04 2.86 -2.34
N TYR A 139 19.48 1.66 -2.28
CA TYR A 139 20.23 0.43 -1.99
C TYR A 139 21.19 0.03 -3.11
N LEU A 140 20.83 0.27 -4.37
CA LEU A 140 21.73 0.07 -5.51
C LEU A 140 23.01 0.89 -5.33
N SER A 141 22.86 2.15 -4.95
CA SER A 141 24.00 3.04 -4.68
C SER A 141 24.88 2.50 -3.54
N THR A 142 24.28 1.98 -2.47
CA THR A 142 24.99 1.38 -1.34
C THR A 142 25.78 0.13 -1.75
N VAL A 143 25.20 -0.76 -2.55
CA VAL A 143 25.85 -2.02 -2.96
C VAL A 143 27.04 -1.77 -3.89
N PHE A 144 26.91 -0.85 -4.84
CA PHE A 144 27.93 -0.58 -5.84
C PHE A 144 28.87 0.56 -5.45
N GLY A 145 28.71 1.16 -4.27
CA GLY A 145 29.54 2.28 -3.82
C GLY A 145 29.40 3.54 -4.68
N LEU A 146 28.23 3.75 -5.29
CA LEU A 146 27.96 4.91 -6.12
C LEU A 146 27.68 6.13 -5.24
N SER A 147 28.19 7.28 -5.64
CA SER A 147 28.03 8.53 -4.87
C SER A 147 26.56 9.01 -4.80
N SER A 148 25.75 8.69 -5.79
CA SER A 148 24.28 8.86 -5.77
C SER A 148 23.63 8.06 -6.89
N GLY A 149 22.38 7.63 -6.72
CA GLY A 149 21.51 7.09 -7.79
C GLY A 149 20.92 8.20 -8.67
N THR A 150 21.28 9.47 -8.45
CA THR A 150 20.70 10.63 -9.14
C THR A 150 21.74 11.30 -10.04
N VAL A 151 21.30 11.67 -11.25
CA VAL A 151 22.07 12.49 -12.20
C VAL A 151 21.42 13.86 -12.29
N HIS A 152 22.23 14.90 -12.26
CA HIS A 152 21.78 16.27 -12.41
C HIS A 152 21.89 16.70 -13.89
N LEU A 153 20.76 16.97 -14.53
CA LEU A 153 20.68 17.58 -15.86
C LEU A 153 20.18 19.04 -15.70
N GLY A 154 21.10 19.95 -15.46
CA GLY A 154 20.75 21.34 -15.13
C GLY A 154 20.00 21.42 -13.80
N SER A 155 18.77 21.94 -13.81
CA SER A 155 17.90 22.03 -12.63
C SER A 155 17.13 20.73 -12.31
N LEU A 156 17.10 19.74 -13.22
CA LEU A 156 16.40 18.50 -13.06
C LEU A 156 17.29 17.45 -12.36
N LYS A 157 16.77 16.88 -11.28
CA LYS A 157 17.33 15.68 -10.63
C LYS A 157 16.63 14.46 -11.19
N ILE A 158 17.36 13.57 -11.87
CA ILE A 158 16.82 12.33 -12.42
C ILE A 158 17.38 11.16 -11.64
N ASP A 159 16.49 10.38 -11.02
CA ASP A 159 16.84 9.12 -10.37
C ASP A 159 16.91 8.01 -11.44
N TRP A 160 18.13 7.77 -11.95
CA TRP A 160 18.34 6.78 -13.00
C TRP A 160 18.17 5.33 -12.51
N GLY A 161 18.47 5.06 -11.23
CA GLY A 161 18.30 3.73 -10.66
C GLY A 161 16.81 3.36 -10.56
N ALA A 162 15.97 4.29 -10.12
CA ALA A 162 14.52 4.10 -10.10
C ALA A 162 13.95 3.95 -11.52
N LEU A 163 14.42 4.77 -12.47
CA LEU A 163 14.05 4.64 -13.88
C LEU A 163 14.42 3.27 -14.46
N LEU A 164 15.62 2.78 -14.14
CA LEU A 164 16.13 1.48 -14.61
C LEU A 164 15.22 0.33 -14.16
N ILE A 165 14.97 0.22 -12.86
CA ILE A 165 14.18 -0.90 -12.33
C ILE A 165 12.75 -0.89 -12.88
N VAL A 166 12.09 0.27 -12.92
CA VAL A 166 10.73 0.40 -13.47
C VAL A 166 10.70 0.02 -14.96
N SER A 167 11.69 0.47 -15.75
CA SER A 167 11.78 0.14 -17.18
C SER A 167 11.98 -1.37 -17.40
N VAL A 168 12.88 -2.00 -16.66
CA VAL A 168 13.12 -3.45 -16.73
C VAL A 168 11.86 -4.21 -16.38
N LEU A 169 11.20 -3.86 -15.29
CA LEU A 169 9.97 -4.52 -14.86
C LEU A 169 8.81 -4.29 -15.83
N THR A 170 8.71 -3.11 -16.43
CA THR A 170 7.71 -2.83 -17.47
C THR A 170 7.88 -3.77 -18.66
N VAL A 171 9.10 -3.97 -19.14
CA VAL A 171 9.39 -4.90 -20.25
C VAL A 171 9.04 -6.34 -19.83
N LEU A 172 9.47 -6.77 -18.64
CA LEU A 172 9.17 -8.12 -18.14
C LEU A 172 7.66 -8.38 -18.05
N LEU A 173 6.91 -7.41 -17.52
CA LEU A 173 5.45 -7.51 -17.42
C LEU A 173 4.77 -7.48 -18.79
N ALA A 174 5.26 -6.69 -19.75
CA ALA A 174 4.74 -6.63 -21.11
C ALA A 174 4.94 -7.94 -21.87
N VAL A 175 6.08 -8.62 -21.66
CA VAL A 175 6.36 -9.95 -22.22
C VAL A 175 5.52 -11.05 -21.54
N GLY A 176 4.88 -10.75 -20.39
CA GLY A 176 4.00 -11.69 -19.70
C GLY A 176 4.72 -12.65 -18.76
N THR A 177 5.89 -12.27 -18.28
CA THR A 177 6.60 -13.07 -17.28
C THR A 177 5.84 -13.05 -15.95
N LYS A 178 5.44 -14.25 -15.51
CA LYS A 178 4.89 -14.45 -14.16
C LYS A 178 6.03 -14.90 -13.26
N LEU A 179 6.20 -14.26 -12.10
CA LEU A 179 7.07 -14.84 -11.08
C LEU A 179 6.54 -16.24 -10.72
N SER A 180 7.38 -17.23 -10.89
CA SER A 180 7.07 -18.57 -10.41
C SER A 180 6.87 -18.53 -8.90
N SER A 181 5.88 -19.26 -8.37
CA SER A 181 5.64 -19.38 -6.94
C SER A 181 6.90 -19.77 -6.16
N ARG A 182 7.78 -20.58 -6.75
CA ARG A 182 9.08 -20.95 -6.16
C ARG A 182 10.02 -19.74 -6.03
N VAL A 183 10.12 -18.91 -7.08
CA VAL A 183 10.97 -17.71 -7.06
C VAL A 183 10.42 -16.70 -6.03
N SER A 184 9.11 -16.52 -5.99
CA SER A 184 8.47 -15.68 -4.97
C SER A 184 8.76 -16.17 -3.56
N LEU A 185 8.66 -17.49 -3.31
CA LEU A 185 8.96 -18.09 -2.01
C LEU A 185 10.42 -17.89 -1.61
N VAL A 186 11.36 -18.10 -2.52
CA VAL A 186 12.81 -17.87 -2.26
C VAL A 186 13.07 -16.41 -1.89
N ILE A 187 12.55 -15.46 -2.66
CA ILE A 187 12.75 -14.05 -2.38
C ILE A 187 12.11 -13.65 -1.04
N THR A 188 10.92 -14.18 -0.73
CA THR A 188 10.27 -13.94 0.57
C THR A 188 11.11 -14.47 1.71
N THR A 189 11.66 -15.67 1.56
CA THR A 189 12.55 -16.26 2.56
C THR A 189 13.78 -15.38 2.77
N VAL A 190 14.40 -14.90 1.70
CA VAL A 190 15.54 -13.97 1.77
C VAL A 190 15.16 -12.69 2.53
N LYS A 191 14.01 -12.08 2.22
CA LYS A 191 13.54 -10.87 2.94
C LYS A 191 13.40 -11.12 4.44
N VAL A 192 12.72 -12.21 4.82
CA VAL A 192 12.52 -12.55 6.23
C VAL A 192 13.86 -12.82 6.92
N LEU A 193 14.77 -13.54 6.27
CA LEU A 193 16.12 -13.79 6.82
C LEU A 193 16.91 -12.49 7.00
N VAL A 194 16.80 -11.54 6.07
CA VAL A 194 17.46 -10.22 6.21
C VAL A 194 16.85 -9.44 7.36
N VAL A 195 15.52 -9.43 7.54
CA VAL A 195 14.88 -8.79 8.68
C VAL A 195 15.31 -9.44 10.00
N LEU A 196 15.37 -10.77 10.06
CA LEU A 196 15.90 -11.51 11.23
C LEU A 196 17.37 -11.20 11.48
N LEU A 197 18.19 -11.07 10.43
CA LEU A 197 19.58 -10.64 10.55
C LEU A 197 19.67 -9.25 11.20
N VAL A 198 18.85 -8.29 10.75
CA VAL A 198 18.78 -6.95 11.36
C VAL A 198 18.48 -7.05 12.85
N ILE A 199 17.49 -7.86 13.24
CA ILE A 199 17.10 -8.03 14.65
C ILE A 199 18.21 -8.71 15.45
N ILE A 200 18.73 -9.84 14.99
CA ILE A 200 19.68 -10.67 15.74
C ILE A 200 21.04 -9.98 15.84
N VAL A 201 21.61 -9.54 14.71
CA VAL A 201 22.92 -8.90 14.69
C VAL A 201 22.84 -7.51 15.34
N GLY A 202 21.79 -6.74 15.01
CA GLY A 202 21.61 -5.41 15.58
C GLY A 202 21.42 -5.42 17.10
N ALA A 203 20.83 -6.46 17.66
CA ALA A 203 20.65 -6.59 19.11
C ALA A 203 21.97 -6.56 19.91
N PHE A 204 23.07 -7.02 19.32
CA PHE A 204 24.40 -6.95 19.96
C PHE A 204 24.97 -5.54 20.06
N PHE A 205 24.44 -4.58 19.32
CA PHE A 205 24.90 -3.20 19.28
C PHE A 205 23.96 -2.23 20.02
N ILE A 206 22.94 -2.75 20.72
CA ILE A 206 22.01 -1.94 21.50
C ILE A 206 22.73 -1.25 22.64
N LYS A 207 22.58 0.08 22.72
CA LYS A 207 23.05 0.93 23.82
C LYS A 207 21.83 1.60 24.45
N ALA A 208 21.58 1.36 25.74
CA ALA A 208 20.43 1.92 26.46
C ALA A 208 20.37 3.46 26.41
N ALA A 209 21.54 4.11 26.34
CA ALA A 209 21.64 5.57 26.20
C ALA A 209 20.99 6.11 24.93
N ASN A 210 20.90 5.33 23.85
CA ASN A 210 20.32 5.76 22.59
C ASN A 210 18.80 5.95 22.67
N TYR A 211 18.14 5.33 23.66
CA TYR A 211 16.71 5.52 23.91
C TYR A 211 16.37 6.79 24.71
N THR A 212 17.38 7.58 25.11
CA THR A 212 17.16 8.75 25.95
C THR A 212 17.49 10.04 25.19
N PRO A 213 16.55 11.01 25.08
CA PRO A 213 15.14 10.93 25.52
C PRO A 213 14.32 10.03 24.57
N PHE A 214 13.38 9.21 25.10
CA PHE A 214 12.59 8.29 24.28
C PHE A 214 11.66 9.03 23.30
N VAL A 215 11.00 10.08 23.77
CA VAL A 215 10.31 11.07 22.94
C VAL A 215 11.18 12.34 22.97
N PRO A 216 11.94 12.65 21.92
CA PRO A 216 12.75 13.87 21.88
C PRO A 216 11.86 15.10 21.99
N PRO A 217 12.36 16.22 22.57
CA PRO A 217 11.61 17.47 22.57
C PRO A 217 11.27 17.93 21.16
N ALA A 218 10.09 18.51 20.99
CA ALA A 218 9.69 19.06 19.70
C ALA A 218 10.66 20.17 19.27
N GLU A 219 11.18 20.08 18.05
CA GLU A 219 12.02 21.13 17.47
C GLU A 219 11.12 22.24 16.89
N ALA A 220 11.20 23.44 17.48
CA ALA A 220 10.48 24.61 16.98
C ALA A 220 11.35 25.39 15.98
N GLY A 221 10.78 25.78 14.85
CA GLY A 221 11.29 26.88 14.00
C GLY A 221 12.34 26.55 12.93
N SER A 222 13.00 25.38 12.95
CA SER A 222 14.00 25.01 11.92
C SER A 222 13.67 23.70 11.20
N SER A 223 12.49 23.15 11.43
CA SER A 223 12.13 21.83 10.93
C SER A 223 11.66 21.87 9.48
N SER A 224 12.05 20.87 8.71
CA SER A 224 11.54 20.63 7.36
C SER A 224 10.02 20.37 7.29
N ARG A 225 9.35 20.23 8.44
CA ARG A 225 7.91 19.92 8.57
C ARG A 225 7.12 21.08 9.19
N THR A 226 7.23 22.25 8.55
CA THR A 226 6.48 23.48 8.89
C THR A 226 5.62 23.93 7.71
N GLY A 227 4.64 24.78 7.94
CA GLY A 227 3.75 25.30 6.90
C GLY A 227 2.94 24.18 6.24
N LEU A 228 3.03 24.01 4.93
CA LEU A 228 2.30 22.98 4.18
C LEU A 228 2.84 21.54 4.39
N ASP A 229 4.06 21.41 4.88
CA ASP A 229 4.69 20.12 5.15
C ASP A 229 4.42 19.59 6.57
N GLN A 230 3.79 20.40 7.44
CA GLN A 230 3.33 19.91 8.75
C GLN A 230 2.06 19.08 8.61
N SER A 231 1.78 18.21 9.59
CA SER A 231 0.55 17.44 9.60
C SER A 231 -0.67 18.33 9.67
N LEU A 232 -1.76 17.93 9.01
CA LEU A 232 -3.02 18.68 9.01
C LEU A 232 -3.55 18.88 10.44
N PHE A 233 -3.39 17.86 11.31
CA PHE A 233 -3.76 17.97 12.72
C PHE A 233 -2.94 19.04 13.45
N SER A 234 -1.61 19.06 13.29
CA SER A 234 -0.74 20.09 13.87
C SER A 234 -1.08 21.49 13.36
N PHE A 235 -1.40 21.60 12.05
CA PHE A 235 -1.80 22.86 11.43
C PHE A 235 -3.09 23.42 12.03
N ILE A 236 -4.12 22.56 12.19
CA ILE A 236 -5.42 22.98 12.79
C ILE A 236 -5.28 23.28 14.27
N ALA A 237 -4.45 22.53 15.00
CA ALA A 237 -4.22 22.72 16.44
C ALA A 237 -3.31 23.93 16.77
N GLY A 238 -2.81 24.65 15.75
CA GLY A 238 -1.91 25.78 15.93
C GLY A 238 -0.50 25.39 16.40
N GLY A 239 -0.08 24.14 16.09
CA GLY A 239 1.25 23.62 16.39
C GLY A 239 2.33 24.27 15.51
N SER A 240 3.55 24.40 16.06
CA SER A 240 4.71 24.98 15.36
C SER A 240 5.41 24.02 14.39
N GLY A 241 4.89 22.82 14.20
CA GLY A 241 5.45 21.76 13.35
C GLY A 241 5.19 20.37 13.91
N SER A 242 5.60 19.35 13.15
CA SER A 242 5.38 17.93 13.51
C SER A 242 6.69 17.12 13.53
N GLN A 243 7.81 17.78 13.87
CA GLN A 243 9.11 17.10 14.01
C GLN A 243 9.40 16.90 15.51
N TYR A 244 9.59 15.63 15.88
CA TYR A 244 9.76 15.16 17.25
C TYR A 244 8.59 15.54 18.19
N GLY A 245 8.71 15.26 19.46
CA GLY A 245 7.61 15.38 20.41
C GLY A 245 6.45 14.43 20.05
N TRP A 246 5.33 14.63 20.70
CA TRP A 246 4.15 13.82 20.45
C TRP A 246 3.54 14.04 19.06
N PHE A 247 3.61 15.25 18.52
CA PHE A 247 3.19 15.52 17.14
C PHE A 247 4.07 14.76 16.13
N GLY A 248 5.38 14.62 16.41
CA GLY A 248 6.26 13.81 15.60
C GLY A 248 5.93 12.32 15.67
N VAL A 249 5.60 11.78 16.86
CA VAL A 249 5.18 10.38 17.01
C VAL A 249 3.89 10.09 16.24
N LEU A 250 2.91 11.00 16.30
CA LEU A 250 1.64 10.86 15.57
C LEU A 250 1.83 10.99 14.05
N ALA A 251 2.59 11.98 13.61
CA ALA A 251 2.95 12.10 12.19
C ALA A 251 3.76 10.90 11.69
N GLY A 252 4.70 10.43 12.53
CA GLY A 252 5.46 9.21 12.26
C GLY A 252 4.57 7.98 12.10
N ALA A 253 3.52 7.82 12.92
CA ALA A 253 2.57 6.72 12.77
C ALA A 253 1.88 6.73 11.40
N SER A 254 1.54 7.93 10.91
CA SER A 254 0.93 8.09 9.60
C SER A 254 1.90 7.82 8.46
N ILE A 255 3.18 8.17 8.61
CA ILE A 255 4.23 7.89 7.62
C ILE A 255 4.54 6.39 7.57
N VAL A 256 4.81 5.78 8.73
CA VAL A 256 5.18 4.35 8.79
C VAL A 256 4.00 3.41 8.51
N PHE A 257 2.77 3.93 8.44
CA PHE A 257 1.63 3.17 7.93
C PHE A 257 1.92 2.59 6.55
N PHE A 258 2.69 3.29 5.72
CA PHE A 258 3.20 2.80 4.43
C PHE A 258 3.85 1.41 4.53
N ALA A 259 4.49 1.11 5.64
CA ALA A 259 5.14 -0.18 5.85
C ALA A 259 4.15 -1.37 5.96
N PHE A 260 2.90 -1.11 6.27
CA PHE A 260 1.86 -2.13 6.41
C PHE A 260 1.00 -2.32 5.15
N ILE A 261 1.17 -1.46 4.14
CA ILE A 261 0.44 -1.57 2.86
C ILE A 261 0.83 -2.87 2.16
N GLY A 262 -0.18 -3.55 1.61
CA GLY A 262 0.01 -4.79 0.86
C GLY A 262 -0.74 -6.00 1.42
N PHE A 263 -1.24 -5.98 2.66
CA PHE A 263 -2.07 -7.06 3.16
C PHE A 263 -3.43 -7.14 2.42
N ASP A 264 -3.93 -6.03 1.91
CA ASP A 264 -5.13 -5.92 1.08
C ASP A 264 -4.95 -6.58 -0.29
N VAL A 265 -3.71 -6.64 -0.80
CA VAL A 265 -3.37 -7.36 -2.04
C VAL A 265 -3.63 -8.87 -1.88
N VAL A 266 -3.55 -9.42 -0.64
CA VAL A 266 -3.94 -10.81 -0.38
C VAL A 266 -5.40 -11.06 -0.76
N ALA A 267 -6.29 -10.10 -0.57
CA ALA A 267 -7.69 -10.23 -0.98
C ALA A 267 -7.86 -10.36 -2.50
N THR A 268 -6.93 -9.84 -3.31
CA THR A 268 -6.99 -9.97 -4.78
C THR A 268 -6.74 -11.39 -5.28
N THR A 269 -6.14 -12.26 -4.45
CA THR A 269 -5.86 -13.67 -4.78
C THR A 269 -6.99 -14.61 -4.39
N ALA A 270 -8.14 -14.09 -3.99
CA ALA A 270 -9.27 -14.90 -3.54
C ALA A 270 -9.73 -15.92 -4.59
N GLU A 271 -9.71 -15.56 -5.87
CA GLU A 271 -10.10 -16.46 -6.97
C GLU A 271 -9.12 -17.63 -7.19
N GLU A 272 -7.87 -17.48 -6.76
CA GLU A 272 -6.82 -18.52 -6.86
C GLU A 272 -6.76 -19.40 -5.59
N THR A 273 -7.59 -19.14 -4.59
CA THR A 273 -7.58 -19.79 -3.28
C THR A 273 -8.53 -20.99 -3.25
N ARG A 274 -8.10 -22.11 -2.62
CA ARG A 274 -8.92 -23.33 -2.51
C ARG A 274 -10.21 -23.12 -1.74
N ASN A 275 -10.11 -22.52 -0.55
CA ASN A 275 -11.23 -22.20 0.33
C ASN A 275 -11.22 -20.69 0.65
N PRO A 276 -11.53 -19.80 -0.31
CA PRO A 276 -11.29 -18.37 -0.16
C PRO A 276 -12.01 -17.77 1.05
N GLN A 277 -13.21 -18.26 1.35
CA GLN A 277 -14.01 -17.78 2.48
C GLN A 277 -13.34 -17.98 3.87
N LYS A 278 -12.47 -18.98 4.02
CA LYS A 278 -11.76 -19.28 5.28
C LYS A 278 -10.28 -18.90 5.21
N ASP A 279 -9.65 -19.16 4.07
CA ASP A 279 -8.21 -19.08 3.94
C ASP A 279 -7.73 -17.62 3.73
N VAL A 280 -8.51 -16.79 2.98
CA VAL A 280 -8.15 -15.39 2.78
C VAL A 280 -8.15 -14.58 4.09
N PRO A 281 -9.19 -14.64 4.94
CA PRO A 281 -9.16 -13.99 6.25
C PRO A 281 -7.98 -14.41 7.13
N ARG A 282 -7.67 -15.70 7.15
CA ARG A 282 -6.53 -16.23 7.91
C ARG A 282 -5.20 -15.73 7.38
N GLY A 283 -5.03 -15.71 6.06
CA GLY A 283 -3.84 -15.21 5.40
C GLY A 283 -3.59 -13.74 5.70
N ILE A 284 -4.62 -12.90 5.61
CA ILE A 284 -4.56 -11.46 5.92
C ILE A 284 -4.14 -11.24 7.37
N ILE A 285 -4.84 -11.86 8.34
CA ILE A 285 -4.57 -11.64 9.77
C ILE A 285 -3.20 -12.21 10.15
N ALA A 286 -2.85 -13.41 9.70
CA ALA A 286 -1.58 -14.04 10.04
C ALA A 286 -0.39 -13.24 9.48
N SER A 287 -0.45 -12.79 8.22
CA SER A 287 0.61 -11.97 7.64
C SER A 287 0.80 -10.66 8.39
N LEU A 288 -0.30 -9.98 8.75
CA LEU A 288 -0.23 -8.72 9.49
C LEU A 288 0.37 -8.89 10.88
N VAL A 289 0.00 -9.95 11.62
CA VAL A 289 0.56 -10.24 12.95
C VAL A 289 2.06 -10.52 12.86
N ILE A 290 2.47 -11.38 11.93
CA ILE A 290 3.89 -11.70 11.74
C ILE A 290 4.69 -10.44 11.43
N VAL A 291 4.23 -9.64 10.48
CA VAL A 291 4.91 -8.42 10.06
C VAL A 291 4.96 -7.39 11.18
N THR A 292 3.87 -7.22 11.96
CA THR A 292 3.84 -6.30 13.09
C THR A 292 4.92 -6.64 14.12
N VAL A 293 5.02 -7.93 14.50
CA VAL A 293 6.04 -8.39 15.45
C VAL A 293 7.46 -8.11 14.93
N LEU A 294 7.72 -8.45 13.67
CA LEU A 294 9.02 -8.20 13.04
C LEU A 294 9.36 -6.70 12.98
N TYR A 295 8.41 -5.87 12.62
CA TYR A 295 8.62 -4.42 12.47
C TYR A 295 8.87 -3.72 13.79
N VAL A 296 8.10 -4.04 14.82
CA VAL A 296 8.33 -3.51 16.17
C VAL A 296 9.71 -3.95 16.68
N ALA A 297 10.09 -5.21 16.46
CA ALA A 297 11.42 -5.69 16.85
C ALA A 297 12.55 -4.95 16.12
N VAL A 298 12.42 -4.74 14.79
CA VAL A 298 13.40 -3.95 14.01
C VAL A 298 13.51 -2.53 14.53
N THR A 299 12.38 -1.87 14.81
CA THR A 299 12.38 -0.46 15.26
C THR A 299 13.04 -0.31 16.65
N VAL A 300 12.77 -1.26 17.55
CA VAL A 300 13.44 -1.29 18.86
C VAL A 300 14.94 -1.46 18.67
N VAL A 301 15.37 -2.43 17.88
CA VAL A 301 16.79 -2.67 17.63
C VAL A 301 17.46 -1.47 16.98
N LEU A 302 16.88 -0.91 15.92
CA LEU A 302 17.39 0.26 15.19
C LEU A 302 17.62 1.45 16.14
N SER A 303 16.62 1.78 16.94
CA SER A 303 16.69 2.90 17.90
C SER A 303 17.73 2.68 19.01
N GLY A 304 17.99 1.42 19.36
CA GLY A 304 19.03 1.06 20.32
C GLY A 304 20.45 1.06 19.73
N MET A 305 20.58 0.70 18.45
CA MET A 305 21.88 0.63 17.77
C MET A 305 22.52 2.01 17.55
N VAL A 306 21.73 2.98 17.11
CA VAL A 306 22.22 4.30 16.69
C VAL A 306 21.31 5.38 17.25
N LYS A 307 21.91 6.46 17.75
CA LYS A 307 21.16 7.62 18.16
C LYS A 307 20.52 8.29 16.94
N TYR A 308 19.28 8.73 17.07
CA TYR A 308 18.54 9.37 15.95
C TYR A 308 19.27 10.59 15.37
N SER A 309 20.00 11.37 16.22
CA SER A 309 20.82 12.50 15.78
C SER A 309 21.97 12.08 14.87
N ASP A 310 22.58 10.92 15.13
CA ASP A 310 23.72 10.42 14.37
C ASP A 310 23.28 9.83 13.04
N LEU A 311 22.09 9.18 13.01
CA LEU A 311 21.44 8.77 11.77
C LEU A 311 21.14 9.97 10.86
N ARG A 312 20.59 11.04 11.44
CA ARG A 312 20.27 12.30 10.71
C ARG A 312 21.53 12.98 10.19
N ALA A 313 22.61 12.96 10.95
CA ALA A 313 23.89 13.57 10.56
C ALA A 313 24.62 12.77 9.46
N ALA A 314 24.42 11.45 9.39
CA ALA A 314 25.07 10.59 8.42
C ALA A 314 24.48 10.70 7.02
N ASP A 315 23.17 10.82 6.92
CA ASP A 315 22.45 10.91 5.65
C ASP A 315 21.12 11.65 5.85
N SER A 316 20.67 12.42 4.86
CA SER A 316 19.35 13.06 4.85
C SER A 316 18.22 12.03 4.79
N HIS A 317 18.45 10.88 4.17
CA HIS A 317 17.51 9.77 4.02
C HIS A 317 18.15 8.44 4.42
N PRO A 318 18.50 8.26 5.72
CA PRO A 318 19.13 7.03 6.16
C PRO A 318 18.20 5.83 5.98
N ASN A 319 18.78 4.70 5.65
CA ASN A 319 18.11 3.40 5.54
C ASN A 319 18.65 2.40 6.57
N LEU A 320 18.13 1.17 6.61
CA LEU A 320 18.62 0.19 7.61
C LEU A 320 20.11 -0.12 7.48
N SER A 321 20.67 -0.14 6.27
CA SER A 321 22.10 -0.41 6.09
C SER A 321 22.99 0.71 6.67
N THR A 322 22.52 1.96 6.67
CA THR A 322 23.20 3.10 7.27
C THR A 322 23.46 2.88 8.76
N ALA A 323 22.49 2.33 9.49
CA ALA A 323 22.64 2.05 10.91
C ALA A 323 23.75 1.01 11.21
N PHE A 324 23.88 0.00 10.36
CA PHE A 324 24.93 -1.01 10.47
C PHE A 324 26.31 -0.46 10.10
N HIS A 325 26.38 0.37 9.06
CA HIS A 325 27.61 1.05 8.67
C HIS A 325 28.14 1.96 9.78
N LEU A 326 27.28 2.73 10.44
CA LEU A 326 27.64 3.60 11.57
C LEU A 326 28.17 2.82 12.79
N ASN A 327 27.82 1.55 12.93
CA ASN A 327 28.37 0.65 13.97
C ASN A 327 29.59 -0.14 13.51
N GLY A 328 30.15 0.12 12.31
CA GLY A 328 31.29 -0.58 11.75
C GLY A 328 31.03 -2.03 11.31
N VAL A 329 29.77 -2.37 11.05
CA VAL A 329 29.34 -3.73 10.64
C VAL A 329 29.04 -3.75 9.13
N ASP A 330 30.05 -3.39 8.33
CA ASP A 330 29.89 -3.19 6.88
C ASP A 330 29.44 -4.45 6.13
N TRP A 331 29.84 -5.64 6.60
CA TRP A 331 29.41 -6.88 5.99
C TRP A 331 27.88 -7.07 6.11
N ALA A 332 27.29 -6.75 7.27
CA ALA A 332 25.86 -6.85 7.47
C ALA A 332 25.13 -5.75 6.69
N ALA A 333 25.66 -4.53 6.64
CA ALA A 333 25.12 -3.45 5.82
C ALA A 333 25.01 -3.86 4.34
N LYS A 334 26.04 -4.52 3.79
CA LYS A 334 26.03 -5.05 2.40
C LYS A 334 25.01 -6.17 2.20
N VAL A 335 24.92 -7.14 3.14
CA VAL A 335 23.93 -8.23 3.06
C VAL A 335 22.52 -7.67 3.11
N ILE A 336 22.26 -6.69 4.01
CA ILE A 336 20.96 -6.02 4.09
C ILE A 336 20.65 -5.30 2.79
N ALA A 337 21.61 -4.60 2.21
CA ALA A 337 21.40 -3.86 0.96
C ALA A 337 21.09 -4.80 -0.22
N ILE A 338 21.79 -5.92 -0.37
CA ILE A 338 21.54 -6.93 -1.41
C ILE A 338 20.15 -7.56 -1.22
N GLY A 339 19.80 -7.93 0.01
CA GLY A 339 18.50 -8.49 0.33
C GLY A 339 17.35 -7.51 0.10
N ALA A 340 17.57 -6.24 0.44
CA ALA A 340 16.62 -5.17 0.16
C ALA A 340 16.42 -4.99 -1.36
N LEU A 341 17.48 -4.95 -2.17
CA LEU A 341 17.37 -4.88 -3.63
C LEU A 341 16.49 -6.00 -4.21
N ALA A 342 16.79 -7.25 -3.84
CA ALA A 342 15.99 -8.39 -4.28
C ALA A 342 14.52 -8.27 -3.83
N GLY A 343 14.33 -7.87 -2.57
CA GLY A 343 13.02 -7.71 -1.98
C GLY A 343 12.19 -6.59 -2.63
N LEU A 344 12.77 -5.42 -2.77
CA LEU A 344 12.09 -4.26 -3.35
C LEU A 344 11.73 -4.47 -4.82
N THR A 345 12.55 -5.20 -5.59
CA THR A 345 12.22 -5.58 -6.99
C THR A 345 10.88 -6.28 -7.07
N THR A 346 10.60 -7.23 -6.17
CA THR A 346 9.32 -7.95 -6.19
C THR A 346 8.15 -7.08 -5.78
N VAL A 347 8.36 -6.14 -4.85
CA VAL A 347 7.30 -5.22 -4.41
C VAL A 347 6.92 -4.26 -5.52
N VAL A 348 7.89 -3.63 -6.21
CA VAL A 348 7.61 -2.78 -7.40
C VAL A 348 6.79 -3.55 -8.42
N MET A 349 7.20 -4.80 -8.72
CA MET A 349 6.50 -5.63 -9.69
C MET A 349 5.06 -5.95 -9.28
N VAL A 350 4.84 -6.30 -8.00
CA VAL A 350 3.49 -6.61 -7.49
C VAL A 350 2.58 -5.39 -7.51
N LEU A 351 3.09 -4.21 -7.13
CA LEU A 351 2.34 -2.95 -7.18
C LEU A 351 1.97 -2.58 -8.63
N MET A 352 2.90 -2.69 -9.58
CA MET A 352 2.61 -2.46 -11.00
C MET A 352 1.58 -3.46 -11.54
N LEU A 353 1.67 -4.75 -11.17
CA LEU A 353 0.68 -5.76 -11.53
C LEU A 353 -0.69 -5.45 -10.93
N GLY A 354 -0.75 -5.04 -9.67
CA GLY A 354 -1.98 -4.62 -9.00
C GLY A 354 -2.66 -3.48 -9.76
N GLN A 355 -1.90 -2.46 -10.12
CA GLN A 355 -2.38 -1.32 -10.91
C GLN A 355 -2.92 -1.75 -12.28
N ILE A 356 -2.17 -2.60 -13.00
CA ILE A 356 -2.58 -3.12 -14.31
C ILE A 356 -3.91 -3.87 -14.18
N ARG A 357 -4.09 -4.70 -13.13
CA ARG A 357 -5.33 -5.45 -12.88
C ARG A 357 -6.51 -4.52 -12.57
N VAL A 358 -6.31 -3.48 -11.76
CA VAL A 358 -7.36 -2.51 -11.43
C VAL A 358 -7.81 -1.75 -12.69
N ILE A 359 -6.86 -1.21 -13.46
CA ILE A 359 -7.16 -0.51 -14.72
C ILE A 359 -7.86 -1.45 -15.70
N PHE A 360 -7.40 -2.70 -15.80
CA PHE A 360 -8.03 -3.71 -16.66
C PHE A 360 -9.48 -3.98 -16.25
N ALA A 361 -9.77 -4.13 -14.95
CA ALA A 361 -11.12 -4.31 -14.45
C ALA A 361 -12.01 -3.10 -14.76
N MET A 362 -11.51 -1.88 -14.54
CA MET A 362 -12.23 -0.64 -14.85
C MET A 362 -12.51 -0.50 -16.35
N CYS A 363 -11.57 -0.91 -17.22
CA CYS A 363 -11.78 -0.94 -18.67
C CYS A 363 -12.86 -1.98 -19.07
N ARG A 364 -12.84 -3.16 -18.43
CA ARG A 364 -13.85 -4.22 -18.66
C ARG A 364 -15.25 -3.75 -18.27
N ASP A 365 -15.37 -3.03 -17.17
CA ASP A 365 -16.63 -2.46 -16.71
C ASP A 365 -17.06 -1.21 -17.53
N GLY A 366 -16.22 -0.76 -18.48
CA GLY A 366 -16.48 0.39 -19.37
C GLY A 366 -16.29 1.75 -18.72
N LEU A 367 -15.72 1.79 -17.51
CA LEU A 367 -15.41 3.02 -16.80
C LEU A 367 -14.18 3.74 -17.40
N LEU A 368 -13.27 2.97 -18.00
CA LEU A 368 -12.15 3.44 -18.82
C LEU A 368 -12.27 2.89 -20.25
N PRO A 369 -11.54 3.43 -21.24
CA PRO A 369 -11.64 2.99 -22.63
C PRO A 369 -11.35 1.48 -22.77
N ARG A 370 -12.31 0.72 -23.28
CA ARG A 370 -12.23 -0.74 -23.44
C ARG A 370 -11.09 -1.19 -24.36
N GLU A 371 -10.67 -0.34 -25.29
CA GLU A 371 -9.58 -0.62 -26.21
C GLU A 371 -8.23 -0.85 -25.50
N LEU A 372 -8.08 -0.29 -24.31
CA LEU A 372 -6.88 -0.48 -23.47
C LEU A 372 -6.81 -1.91 -22.92
N ALA A 373 -7.95 -2.55 -22.66
CA ALA A 373 -8.03 -3.91 -22.12
C ALA A 373 -7.76 -5.01 -23.15
N ARG A 374 -7.46 -4.67 -24.41
CA ARG A 374 -7.11 -5.69 -25.42
C ARG A 374 -5.82 -6.40 -25.03
N THR A 375 -5.91 -7.71 -24.90
CA THR A 375 -4.75 -8.57 -24.56
C THR A 375 -3.94 -8.88 -25.83
N GLY A 376 -2.62 -8.87 -25.69
CA GLY A 376 -1.70 -9.29 -26.75
C GLY A 376 -1.60 -10.83 -26.86
N SER A 377 -0.71 -11.31 -27.72
CA SER A 377 -0.46 -12.75 -27.99
C SER A 377 -0.06 -13.55 -26.73
N HIS A 378 0.45 -12.89 -25.69
CA HIS A 378 0.84 -13.50 -24.42
C HIS A 378 -0.24 -13.41 -23.33
N GLY A 379 -1.47 -12.97 -23.67
CA GLY A 379 -2.56 -12.82 -22.72
C GLY A 379 -2.38 -11.63 -21.75
N THR A 380 -1.44 -10.73 -22.00
CA THR A 380 -1.19 -9.54 -21.19
C THR A 380 -1.77 -8.28 -21.84
N PRO A 381 -2.31 -7.32 -21.08
CA PRO A 381 -2.79 -6.05 -21.59
C PRO A 381 -1.61 -5.09 -21.84
N ILE A 382 -0.84 -5.31 -22.91
CA ILE A 382 0.43 -4.61 -23.21
C ILE A 382 0.26 -3.09 -23.17
N ARG A 383 -0.85 -2.55 -23.69
CA ARG A 383 -1.11 -1.10 -23.71
C ARG A 383 -1.19 -0.53 -22.30
N ILE A 384 -1.95 -1.18 -21.41
CA ILE A 384 -2.04 -0.76 -19.99
C ILE A 384 -0.67 -0.87 -19.34
N THR A 385 0.05 -1.96 -19.57
CA THR A 385 1.38 -2.18 -18.99
C THR A 385 2.37 -1.09 -19.37
N LEU A 386 2.39 -0.67 -20.63
CA LEU A 386 3.29 0.41 -21.10
C LEU A 386 2.88 1.77 -20.54
N ILE A 387 1.58 2.07 -20.47
CA ILE A 387 1.09 3.33 -19.87
C ILE A 387 1.47 3.38 -18.38
N VAL A 388 1.19 2.32 -17.64
CA VAL A 388 1.54 2.20 -16.22
C VAL A 388 3.04 2.35 -16.03
N GLY A 389 3.85 1.59 -16.79
CA GLY A 389 5.30 1.66 -16.71
C GLY A 389 5.84 3.07 -16.98
N PHE A 390 5.31 3.75 -17.99
CA PHE A 390 5.69 5.12 -18.33
C PHE A 390 5.35 6.11 -17.20
N LEU A 391 4.12 6.06 -16.67
CA LEU A 391 3.69 6.93 -15.58
C LEU A 391 4.49 6.70 -14.29
N VAL A 392 4.70 5.43 -13.92
CA VAL A 392 5.51 5.08 -12.75
C VAL A 392 6.97 5.49 -12.94
N ALA A 393 7.54 5.32 -14.14
CA ALA A 393 8.91 5.74 -14.45
C ALA A 393 9.10 7.25 -14.32
N ILE A 394 8.16 8.06 -14.81
CA ILE A 394 8.17 9.52 -14.63
C ILE A 394 8.08 9.86 -13.14
N ALA A 395 7.10 9.29 -12.43
CA ALA A 395 6.92 9.55 -11.01
C ALA A 395 8.19 9.15 -10.21
N ALA A 396 8.76 7.97 -10.47
CA ALA A 396 9.95 7.49 -9.77
C ALA A 396 11.20 8.30 -10.10
N SER A 397 11.36 8.78 -11.32
CA SER A 397 12.59 9.48 -11.74
C SER A 397 12.60 10.96 -11.37
N LEU A 398 11.46 11.65 -11.44
CA LEU A 398 11.39 13.11 -11.37
C LEU A 398 10.86 13.67 -10.06
N THR A 399 10.04 12.90 -9.29
CA THR A 399 9.51 13.42 -8.02
C THR A 399 10.50 13.18 -6.88
N PRO A 400 10.64 14.11 -5.92
CA PRO A 400 11.40 13.86 -4.70
C PRO A 400 10.75 12.75 -3.88
N ILE A 401 11.54 12.02 -3.07
CA ILE A 401 11.03 10.89 -2.27
C ILE A 401 10.14 11.38 -1.12
N GLU A 402 10.41 12.59 -0.65
CA GLU A 402 9.67 13.20 0.46
C GLU A 402 8.20 13.41 0.08
N GLY A 403 7.34 12.80 0.82
CA GLY A 403 5.88 12.90 0.65
C GLY A 403 5.27 11.89 -0.31
N LEU A 404 6.04 11.11 -1.08
CA LEU A 404 5.47 10.05 -1.91
C LEU A 404 4.77 8.99 -1.05
N GLU A 405 5.41 8.56 0.05
CA GLU A 405 4.82 7.62 1.01
C GLU A 405 3.54 8.15 1.65
N GLU A 406 3.46 9.45 1.91
CA GLU A 406 2.26 10.07 2.46
C GLU A 406 1.10 10.11 1.45
N ILE A 407 1.41 10.34 0.16
CA ILE A 407 0.39 10.31 -0.91
C ILE A 407 -0.19 8.90 -1.07
N VAL A 408 0.63 7.86 -0.95
CA VAL A 408 0.14 6.47 -0.93
C VAL A 408 -0.76 6.25 0.28
N ASN A 409 -0.32 6.70 1.45
CA ASN A 409 -1.04 6.47 2.71
C ASN A 409 -2.42 7.10 2.73
N VAL A 410 -2.60 8.30 2.16
CA VAL A 410 -3.92 8.95 2.13
C VAL A 410 -4.91 8.12 1.30
N GLY A 411 -4.48 7.56 0.16
CA GLY A 411 -5.32 6.68 -0.67
C GLY A 411 -5.69 5.39 0.05
N THR A 412 -4.68 4.67 0.54
CA THR A 412 -4.91 3.39 1.25
C THR A 412 -5.80 3.57 2.49
N LEU A 413 -5.55 4.62 3.31
CA LEU A 413 -6.39 4.91 4.48
C LEU A 413 -7.83 5.26 4.09
N PHE A 414 -8.01 6.00 2.98
CA PHE A 414 -9.33 6.29 2.43
C PHE A 414 -10.05 5.00 1.99
N ALA A 415 -9.37 4.10 1.30
CA ALA A 415 -9.90 2.78 0.95
C ALA A 415 -10.32 1.98 2.20
N PHE A 416 -9.50 2.01 3.26
CA PHE A 416 -9.80 1.31 4.52
C PHE A 416 -11.02 1.90 5.24
N VAL A 417 -11.19 3.22 5.22
CA VAL A 417 -12.39 3.89 5.73
C VAL A 417 -13.63 3.41 4.97
N LEU A 418 -13.58 3.40 3.63
CA LEU A 418 -14.71 2.95 2.81
C LEU A 418 -15.03 1.46 3.02
N VAL A 419 -14.03 0.60 3.07
CA VAL A 419 -14.23 -0.83 3.33
C VAL A 419 -14.83 -1.04 4.73
N SER A 420 -14.33 -0.34 5.75
CA SER A 420 -14.90 -0.44 7.10
C SER A 420 -16.35 0.05 7.18
N ALA A 421 -16.68 1.15 6.52
CA ALA A 421 -18.06 1.63 6.38
C ALA A 421 -18.92 0.63 5.60
N GLY A 422 -18.35 0.03 4.56
CA GLY A 422 -19.03 -0.97 3.74
C GLY A 422 -19.46 -2.21 4.51
N VAL A 423 -18.69 -2.67 5.50
CA VAL A 423 -19.11 -3.78 6.39
C VAL A 423 -20.40 -3.44 7.12
N ILE A 424 -20.53 -2.22 7.65
CA ILE A 424 -21.74 -1.77 8.36
C ILE A 424 -22.92 -1.73 7.39
N VAL A 425 -22.73 -1.16 6.20
CA VAL A 425 -23.77 -1.03 5.17
C VAL A 425 -24.21 -2.41 4.68
N LEU A 426 -23.25 -3.29 4.31
CA LEU A 426 -23.57 -4.62 3.77
C LEU A 426 -24.26 -5.53 4.79
N ARG A 427 -23.96 -5.41 6.07
CA ARG A 427 -24.67 -6.15 7.11
C ARG A 427 -26.12 -5.71 7.29
N ARG A 428 -26.41 -4.43 7.03
CA ARG A 428 -27.78 -3.87 7.10
C ARG A 428 -28.57 -4.15 5.84
N SER A 429 -27.95 -3.98 4.66
CA SER A 429 -28.63 -4.12 3.36
C SER A 429 -28.80 -5.58 2.93
N ARG A 430 -27.83 -6.45 3.24
CA ARG A 430 -27.79 -7.87 2.84
C ARG A 430 -27.43 -8.76 4.02
N PRO A 431 -28.30 -8.91 5.02
CA PRO A 431 -28.09 -9.78 6.18
C PRO A 431 -28.07 -11.27 5.82
N ASP A 432 -28.66 -11.64 4.68
CA ASP A 432 -28.80 -12.99 4.13
C ASP A 432 -27.50 -13.61 3.60
N LEU A 433 -26.49 -12.78 3.26
CA LEU A 433 -25.25 -13.28 2.68
C LEU A 433 -24.46 -14.18 3.64
N PRO A 434 -23.94 -15.32 3.15
CA PRO A 434 -23.11 -16.21 3.95
C PRO A 434 -21.78 -15.53 4.28
N ARG A 435 -21.42 -15.49 5.56
CA ARG A 435 -20.17 -14.91 6.07
C ARG A 435 -19.41 -15.94 6.87
N SER A 436 -18.34 -16.49 6.30
CA SER A 436 -17.50 -17.46 7.02
C SER A 436 -16.61 -16.80 8.07
N PHE A 437 -16.20 -15.56 7.83
CA PHE A 437 -15.56 -14.69 8.81
C PHE A 437 -16.50 -13.51 9.11
N ARG A 438 -16.67 -13.22 10.38
CA ARG A 438 -17.48 -12.09 10.87
C ARG A 438 -16.62 -11.18 11.72
N THR A 439 -16.47 -9.94 11.31
CA THR A 439 -15.82 -8.90 12.11
C THR A 439 -16.50 -8.80 13.47
N PRO A 440 -15.76 -8.95 14.58
CA PRO A 440 -16.34 -8.90 15.93
C PRO A 440 -16.89 -7.50 16.22
N GLY A 441 -17.92 -7.45 17.09
CA GLY A 441 -18.43 -6.19 17.64
C GLY A 441 -18.95 -5.15 16.63
N VAL A 442 -19.50 -5.57 15.48
CA VAL A 442 -20.11 -4.62 14.52
C VAL A 442 -21.42 -4.06 15.13
N PRO A 443 -21.64 -2.71 15.11
CA PRO A 443 -20.94 -1.71 14.29
C PRO A 443 -19.69 -1.08 14.94
N TRP A 444 -19.36 -1.36 16.19
CA TRP A 444 -18.36 -0.63 16.94
C TRP A 444 -16.94 -0.77 16.38
N LEU A 445 -16.50 -2.01 16.07
CA LEU A 445 -15.15 -2.21 15.56
C LEU A 445 -14.91 -1.51 14.21
N PRO A 446 -15.80 -1.60 13.20
CA PRO A 446 -15.66 -0.80 11.98
C PRO A 446 -15.68 0.71 12.22
N VAL A 447 -16.47 1.19 13.19
CA VAL A 447 -16.46 2.63 13.56
C VAL A 447 -15.11 3.03 14.14
N VAL A 448 -14.54 2.22 15.05
CA VAL A 448 -13.20 2.46 15.60
C VAL A 448 -12.14 2.39 14.49
N ALA A 449 -12.27 1.46 13.53
CA ALA A 449 -11.38 1.40 12.36
C ALA A 449 -11.43 2.68 11.52
N ILE A 450 -12.64 3.19 11.24
CA ILE A 450 -12.84 4.45 10.52
C ILE A 450 -12.19 5.63 11.28
N LEU A 451 -12.39 5.69 12.59
CA LEU A 451 -11.82 6.75 13.41
C LEU A 451 -10.29 6.66 13.48
N ALA A 452 -9.73 5.45 13.61
CA ALA A 452 -8.29 5.22 13.63
C ALA A 452 -7.64 5.58 12.28
N CYS A 453 -8.22 5.13 11.17
CA CYS A 453 -7.74 5.49 9.82
C CYS A 453 -7.89 7.00 9.57
N GLY A 454 -9.03 7.60 9.94
CA GLY A 454 -9.25 9.04 9.84
C GLY A 454 -8.26 9.84 10.69
N TRP A 455 -7.94 9.37 11.89
CA TRP A 455 -6.91 9.97 12.74
C TRP A 455 -5.52 9.93 12.09
N LEU A 456 -5.13 8.79 11.53
CA LEU A 456 -3.88 8.68 10.77
C LEU A 456 -3.89 9.62 9.56
N MET A 457 -5.01 9.72 8.82
CA MET A 457 -5.14 10.66 7.70
C MET A 457 -4.95 12.12 8.15
N LEU A 458 -5.50 12.53 9.29
CA LEU A 458 -5.34 13.89 9.83
C LEU A 458 -3.89 14.23 10.19
N ASN A 459 -3.04 13.21 10.43
CA ASN A 459 -1.63 13.41 10.73
C ASN A 459 -0.72 13.37 9.50
N LEU A 460 -1.28 13.25 8.28
CA LEU A 460 -0.55 13.46 7.02
C LEU A 460 -0.37 14.96 6.74
N ALA A 461 0.64 15.31 5.94
CA ALA A 461 0.95 16.69 5.61
C ALA A 461 -0.20 17.40 4.87
N VAL A 462 -0.37 18.70 5.12
CA VAL A 462 -1.36 19.51 4.40
C VAL A 462 -1.17 19.43 2.89
N ARG A 463 0.08 19.45 2.42
CA ARG A 463 0.41 19.30 0.99
C ARG A 463 -0.12 17.98 0.42
N THR A 464 -0.02 16.90 1.16
CA THR A 464 -0.54 15.57 0.75
C THR A 464 -2.05 15.61 0.54
N TRP A 465 -2.80 16.25 1.42
CA TRP A 465 -4.23 16.47 1.26
C TRP A 465 -4.57 17.28 0.02
N MET A 466 -3.80 18.32 -0.28
CA MET A 466 -4.01 19.13 -1.48
C MET A 466 -3.84 18.29 -2.75
N PHE A 467 -2.79 17.44 -2.83
CA PHE A 467 -2.59 16.53 -3.96
C PHE A 467 -3.70 15.48 -4.07
N ALA A 468 -4.10 14.86 -2.96
CA ALA A 468 -5.17 13.87 -2.94
C ALA A 468 -6.50 14.47 -3.39
N LEU A 469 -6.86 15.65 -2.89
CA LEU A 469 -8.07 16.36 -3.31
C LEU A 469 -8.03 16.76 -4.80
N ALA A 470 -6.91 17.27 -5.29
CA ALA A 470 -6.75 17.61 -6.71
C ALA A 470 -6.93 16.37 -7.58
N TRP A 471 -6.31 15.24 -7.20
CA TRP A 471 -6.47 13.96 -7.89
C TRP A 471 -7.91 13.48 -7.90
N MET A 472 -8.60 13.54 -6.76
CA MET A 472 -10.01 13.16 -6.66
C MET A 472 -10.93 14.05 -7.50
N VAL A 473 -10.69 15.36 -7.54
CA VAL A 473 -11.44 16.29 -8.41
C VAL A 473 -11.27 15.90 -9.88
N ILE A 474 -10.05 15.60 -10.32
CA ILE A 474 -9.80 15.12 -11.70
C ILE A 474 -10.59 13.82 -11.94
N GLY A 475 -10.59 12.87 -10.99
CA GLY A 475 -11.36 11.63 -11.08
C GLY A 475 -12.86 11.86 -11.24
N VAL A 476 -13.43 12.78 -10.46
CA VAL A 476 -14.84 13.17 -10.56
C VAL A 476 -15.15 13.77 -11.93
N ILE A 477 -14.29 14.66 -12.44
CA ILE A 477 -14.46 15.25 -13.79
C ILE A 477 -14.44 14.15 -14.85
N VAL A 478 -13.48 13.23 -14.81
CA VAL A 478 -13.36 12.12 -15.76
C VAL A 478 -14.61 11.21 -15.70
N TYR A 479 -15.12 10.94 -14.48
CA TYR A 479 -16.35 10.15 -14.33
C TYR A 479 -17.53 10.76 -15.06
N PHE A 480 -17.82 12.02 -14.82
CA PHE A 480 -18.97 12.68 -15.44
C PHE A 480 -18.78 12.95 -16.95
N ALA A 481 -17.55 13.22 -17.38
CA ALA A 481 -17.22 13.47 -18.78
C ALA A 481 -17.28 12.19 -19.63
N TYR A 482 -16.76 11.08 -19.11
CA TYR A 482 -16.57 9.83 -19.87
C TYR A 482 -17.29 8.63 -19.24
N SER A 483 -16.91 8.21 -18.02
CA SER A 483 -17.20 6.90 -17.45
C SER A 483 -18.69 6.64 -17.29
N ARG A 484 -19.46 7.61 -16.79
CA ARG A 484 -20.92 7.52 -16.61
C ARG A 484 -21.67 7.16 -17.90
N ARG A 485 -21.17 7.61 -19.06
CA ARG A 485 -21.82 7.40 -20.36
C ARG A 485 -21.45 6.06 -20.99
N HIS A 486 -20.28 5.51 -20.66
CA HIS A 486 -19.74 4.30 -21.26
C HIS A 486 -19.82 3.06 -20.33
N SER A 487 -20.32 3.23 -19.12
CA SER A 487 -20.50 2.15 -18.14
C SER A 487 -21.36 1.02 -18.68
N VAL A 488 -20.85 -0.22 -18.60
CA VAL A 488 -21.61 -1.43 -19.01
C VAL A 488 -22.87 -1.60 -18.20
N LEU A 489 -22.77 -1.40 -16.88
CA LEU A 489 -23.93 -1.49 -16.01
C LEU A 489 -24.97 -0.42 -16.36
N GLY A 490 -24.49 0.78 -16.72
CA GLY A 490 -25.35 1.86 -17.18
C GLY A 490 -26.13 1.52 -18.46
N LEU A 491 -25.45 0.91 -19.42
CA LEU A 491 -26.08 0.50 -20.70
C LEU A 491 -27.04 -0.66 -20.49
N ARG A 492 -26.73 -1.66 -19.64
CA ARG A 492 -27.66 -2.78 -19.35
C ARG A 492 -28.96 -2.28 -18.70
N VAL A 493 -28.89 -1.39 -17.71
CA VAL A 493 -30.09 -0.80 -17.05
C VAL A 493 -30.90 0.08 -17.99
N ALA A 494 -30.27 0.69 -19.01
CA ALA A 494 -30.99 1.48 -20.02
C ALA A 494 -31.76 0.61 -21.03
N VAL A 495 -31.31 -0.62 -21.29
CA VAL A 495 -31.96 -1.58 -22.20
C VAL A 495 -33.14 -2.30 -21.51
N GLU A 496 -33.09 -2.45 -20.18
CA GLU A 496 -34.18 -3.09 -19.39
C GLU A 496 -35.35 -2.13 -19.06
N LYS A 497 -35.23 -0.84 -19.34
CA LYS A 497 -36.28 0.17 -19.24
C LYS A 497 -36.96 0.44 -20.58
#